data_16c8f6443547673a6900c497300b417d
#
_entry.id   16c8f6443547673a6900c497300b417d
#
_cell.length_a   1.000
_cell.length_b   1.000
_cell.length_c   1.000
_cell.angle_alpha   90.00
_cell.angle_beta   90.00
_cell.angle_gamma   90.00
#
_symmetry.space_group_name_H-M   'P 1'
#
loop_
_entity.id
_entity.type
_entity.pdbx_description
1 polymer ?
#
loop_
_entity_poly.entity_id
_entity_poly.type
_entity_poly.pdbx_seq_one_letter_code
_entity_poly.pdbx_strand_id
1 'polypeptide(L)'
;MHIRSALPTDANAIWHILEPTIRAAETYALPADMSREEGLAYWMSPGHEIFVAEEDGTVLGTYFLQPNQSGGGAHVANCGYITAPASSGRGVARAMCAHSLDHARGRGFNAMQFNFVIATNERAIHLWESFGFNIVGRIPAAFRHPALGLVDVLVMHRFL
;
A
#
# COMPACT_ATOMS: atom_id res chain seq x y z
N MET A 1 -14.07 13.59 -0.68
CA MET A 1 -12.73 12.98 -0.49
C MET A 1 -11.83 13.41 -1.63
N HIS A 2 -10.64 13.93 -1.33
CA HIS A 2 -9.59 14.25 -2.30
C HIS A 2 -8.27 13.61 -1.87
N ILE A 3 -7.33 13.47 -2.81
CA ILE A 3 -6.02 12.91 -2.53
C ILE A 3 -4.97 13.99 -2.80
N ARG A 4 -4.07 14.17 -1.86
CA ARG A 4 -2.98 15.15 -1.93
C ARG A 4 -1.67 14.56 -1.43
N SER A 5 -0.56 15.19 -1.80
CA SER A 5 0.73 14.86 -1.20
C SER A 5 0.69 15.05 0.32
N ALA A 6 1.33 14.13 1.02
CA ALA A 6 1.44 14.22 2.47
C ALA A 6 2.38 15.36 2.89
N LEU A 7 2.04 16.02 3.98
CA LEU A 7 2.86 17.05 4.62
C LEU A 7 3.51 16.45 5.88
N PRO A 8 4.62 17.03 6.37
CA PRO A 8 5.21 16.62 7.65
C PRO A 8 4.21 16.63 8.81
N THR A 9 3.24 17.53 8.77
CA THR A 9 2.16 17.67 9.76
C THR A 9 1.18 16.48 9.74
N ASP A 10 1.14 15.68 8.68
CA ASP A 10 0.27 14.50 8.59
C ASP A 10 0.83 13.28 9.33
N ALA A 11 2.08 13.34 9.83
CA ALA A 11 2.75 12.20 10.45
C ALA A 11 1.92 11.53 11.56
N ASN A 12 1.24 12.32 12.41
CA ASN A 12 0.39 11.76 13.45
C ASN A 12 -0.82 11.02 12.87
N ALA A 13 -1.50 11.60 11.88
CA ALA A 13 -2.64 10.96 11.22
C ALA A 13 -2.22 9.69 10.48
N ILE A 14 -1.08 9.73 9.78
CA ILE A 14 -0.49 8.58 9.11
C ILE A 14 -0.20 7.47 10.13
N TRP A 15 0.45 7.78 11.26
CA TRP A 15 0.73 6.77 12.28
C TRP A 15 -0.54 6.11 12.81
N HIS A 16 -1.58 6.88 13.13
CA HIS A 16 -2.86 6.33 13.59
C HIS A 16 -3.53 5.38 12.57
N ILE A 17 -3.22 5.53 11.29
CA ILE A 17 -3.67 4.63 10.23
C ILE A 17 -2.78 3.39 10.12
N LEU A 18 -1.45 3.56 10.24
CA LEU A 18 -0.48 2.47 10.13
C LEU A 18 -0.55 1.51 11.33
N GLU A 19 -0.60 2.05 12.54
CA GLU A 19 -0.45 1.29 13.77
C GLU A 19 -1.43 0.10 13.87
N PRO A 20 -2.75 0.25 13.68
CA PRO A 20 -3.66 -0.88 13.75
C PRO A 20 -3.32 -2.01 12.77
N THR A 21 -2.91 -1.66 11.54
CA THR A 21 -2.52 -2.62 10.51
C THR A 21 -1.21 -3.34 10.89
N ILE A 22 -0.23 -2.62 11.41
CA ILE A 22 1.04 -3.19 11.88
C ILE A 22 0.79 -4.14 13.05
N ARG A 23 -0.02 -3.74 14.05
CA ARG A 23 -0.34 -4.56 15.23
C ARG A 23 -1.13 -5.82 14.87
N ALA A 24 -2.03 -5.74 13.89
CA ALA A 24 -2.79 -6.90 13.42
C ALA A 24 -1.90 -7.96 12.77
N ALA A 25 -0.80 -7.57 12.11
CA ALA A 25 0.15 -8.46 11.44
C ALA A 25 -0.51 -9.42 10.43
N GLU A 26 -1.56 -8.99 9.75
CA GLU A 26 -2.34 -9.82 8.83
C GLU A 26 -2.08 -9.51 7.36
N THR A 27 -1.68 -8.29 7.02
CA THR A 27 -1.62 -7.80 5.64
C THR A 27 -0.30 -7.15 5.24
N TYR A 28 0.60 -6.87 6.19
CA TYR A 28 1.93 -6.31 5.96
C TYR A 28 3.00 -7.14 6.66
N ALA A 29 4.12 -7.38 5.97
CA ALA A 29 5.28 -8.09 6.51
C ALA A 29 6.19 -7.14 7.32
N LEU A 30 5.61 -6.50 8.32
CA LEU A 30 6.30 -5.60 9.24
C LEU A 30 6.28 -6.20 10.65
N PRO A 31 7.32 -5.96 11.49
CA PRO A 31 7.30 -6.37 12.88
C PRO A 31 6.10 -5.79 13.62
N ALA A 32 5.30 -6.63 14.27
CA ALA A 32 4.08 -6.19 14.95
C ALA A 32 4.33 -5.24 16.15
N ASP A 33 5.54 -5.27 16.70
CA ASP A 33 6.02 -4.42 17.80
C ASP A 33 6.77 -3.16 17.34
N MET A 34 6.77 -2.89 16.01
CA MET A 34 7.40 -1.71 15.43
C MET A 34 6.97 -0.43 16.16
N SER A 35 7.93 0.40 16.55
CA SER A 35 7.66 1.69 17.20
C SER A 35 7.06 2.69 16.21
N ARG A 36 6.50 3.79 16.74
CA ARG A 36 6.01 4.90 15.92
C ARG A 36 7.11 5.47 15.01
N GLU A 37 8.29 5.66 15.57
CA GLU A 37 9.45 6.19 14.85
C GLU A 37 9.87 5.28 13.70
N GLU A 38 9.94 3.98 13.95
CA GLU A 38 10.28 2.98 12.94
C GLU A 38 9.21 2.89 11.85
N GLY A 39 7.93 2.87 12.24
CA GLY A 39 6.82 2.82 11.30
C GLY A 39 6.74 4.05 10.39
N LEU A 40 6.94 5.24 10.95
CA LEU A 40 6.99 6.47 10.16
C LEU A 40 8.25 6.53 9.30
N ALA A 41 9.42 6.11 9.79
CA ALA A 41 10.64 6.07 9.01
C ALA A 41 10.53 5.11 7.81
N TYR A 42 9.84 3.98 7.99
CA TYR A 42 9.53 3.06 6.88
C TYR A 42 8.58 3.70 5.86
N TRP A 43 7.42 4.20 6.33
CA TRP A 43 6.38 4.71 5.44
C TRP A 43 6.79 6.00 4.73
N MET A 44 7.44 6.90 5.47
CA MET A 44 7.89 8.21 4.98
C MET A 44 9.36 8.20 4.55
N SER A 45 9.86 7.06 4.08
CA SER A 45 11.22 6.92 3.57
C SER A 45 11.52 7.93 2.46
N PRO A 46 12.76 8.46 2.37
CA PRO A 46 13.13 9.48 1.36
C PRO A 46 12.88 9.07 -0.10
N GLY A 47 12.82 7.77 -0.39
CA GLY A 47 12.48 7.25 -1.73
C GLY A 47 10.99 7.15 -2.03
N HIS A 48 10.13 7.45 -1.05
CA HIS A 48 8.69 7.36 -1.18
C HIS A 48 8.07 8.71 -1.53
N GLU A 49 7.20 8.73 -2.55
CA GLU A 49 6.24 9.81 -2.77
C GLU A 49 4.96 9.44 -1.99
N ILE A 50 4.62 10.20 -0.96
CA ILE A 50 3.57 9.84 0.00
C ILE A 50 2.34 10.70 -0.23
N PHE A 51 1.17 10.06 -0.19
CA PHE A 51 -0.12 10.71 -0.37
C PHE A 51 -1.09 10.33 0.74
N VAL A 52 -2.01 11.23 1.01
CA VAL A 52 -3.12 11.02 1.94
C VAL A 52 -4.46 11.24 1.23
N ALA A 53 -5.43 10.40 1.55
CA ALA A 53 -6.83 10.59 1.18
C ALA A 53 -7.52 11.32 2.32
N GLU A 54 -8.04 12.51 2.06
CA GLU A 54 -8.62 13.41 3.06
C GLU A 54 -10.06 13.76 2.73
N GLU A 55 -10.88 13.87 3.75
CA GLU A 55 -12.25 14.38 3.65
C GLU A 55 -12.59 15.18 4.91
N ASP A 56 -13.04 16.41 4.72
CA ASP A 56 -13.41 17.33 5.81
C ASP A 56 -12.33 17.48 6.88
N GLY A 57 -11.06 17.60 6.46
CA GLY A 57 -9.90 17.74 7.34
C GLY A 57 -9.46 16.43 8.04
N THR A 58 -10.10 15.30 7.74
CA THR A 58 -9.77 14.00 8.31
C THR A 58 -9.03 13.13 7.29
N VAL A 59 -7.87 12.59 7.66
CA VAL A 59 -7.13 11.64 6.83
C VAL A 59 -7.74 10.25 7.00
N LEU A 60 -8.21 9.68 5.88
CA LEU A 60 -8.94 8.41 5.81
C LEU A 60 -8.07 7.24 5.33
N GLY A 61 -6.94 7.54 4.70
CA GLY A 61 -6.02 6.56 4.17
C GLY A 61 -4.74 7.21 3.71
N THR A 62 -3.73 6.39 3.48
CA THR A 62 -2.44 6.83 2.96
C THR A 62 -1.87 5.78 2.01
N TYR A 63 -1.09 6.23 1.05
CA TYR A 63 -0.27 5.35 0.22
C TYR A 63 1.07 6.00 -0.10
N PHE A 64 2.05 5.17 -0.42
CA PHE A 64 3.30 5.63 -1.01
C PHE A 64 3.48 5.04 -2.41
N LEU A 65 4.25 5.75 -3.24
CA LEU A 65 4.71 5.29 -4.54
C LEU A 65 6.23 5.43 -4.60
N GLN A 66 6.88 4.41 -5.16
CA GLN A 66 8.33 4.40 -5.40
C GLN A 66 8.66 3.58 -6.65
N PRO A 67 9.86 3.70 -7.23
CA PRO A 67 10.37 2.70 -8.16
C PRO A 67 10.48 1.34 -7.46
N ASN A 68 10.02 0.27 -8.13
CA ASN A 68 10.08 -1.08 -7.54
C ASN A 68 11.53 -1.57 -7.38
N GLN A 69 12.38 -1.23 -8.33
CA GLN A 69 13.80 -1.55 -8.36
C GLN A 69 14.59 -0.33 -8.85
N SER A 70 15.90 -0.37 -8.69
CA SER A 70 16.81 0.64 -9.25
C SER A 70 17.32 0.26 -10.64
N GLY A 71 18.05 1.17 -11.29
CA GLY A 71 18.71 0.92 -12.58
C GLY A 71 17.73 0.45 -13.65
N GLY A 72 17.99 -0.70 -14.25
CA GLY A 72 17.16 -1.27 -15.33
C GLY A 72 15.74 -1.65 -14.92
N GLY A 73 15.42 -1.68 -13.62
CA GLY A 73 14.08 -1.96 -13.10
C GLY A 73 13.30 -0.70 -12.67
N ALA A 74 13.86 0.50 -12.78
CA ALA A 74 13.30 1.73 -12.25
C ALA A 74 12.06 2.25 -13.00
N HIS A 75 11.72 1.65 -14.12
CA HIS A 75 10.51 1.97 -14.90
C HIS A 75 9.23 1.32 -14.39
N VAL A 76 9.32 0.45 -13.39
CA VAL A 76 8.18 -0.19 -12.74
C VAL A 76 7.93 0.48 -11.39
N ALA A 77 6.70 0.93 -11.13
CA ALA A 77 6.31 1.49 -9.85
C ALA A 77 5.92 0.37 -8.86
N ASN A 78 6.08 0.67 -7.57
CA ASN A 78 5.52 -0.09 -6.46
C ASN A 78 4.76 0.85 -5.54
N CYS A 79 3.68 0.40 -4.95
CA CYS A 79 2.89 1.14 -3.97
C CYS A 79 2.54 0.27 -2.76
N GLY A 80 2.42 0.93 -1.61
CA GLY A 80 1.76 0.38 -0.43
C GLY A 80 0.57 1.25 -0.04
N TYR A 81 -0.56 0.64 0.37
CA TYR A 81 -1.79 1.36 0.72
C TYR A 81 -2.31 0.89 2.06
N ILE A 82 -2.73 1.81 2.91
CA ILE A 82 -3.44 1.51 4.15
C ILE A 82 -4.59 2.49 4.32
N THR A 83 -5.75 2.00 4.73
CA THR A 83 -6.94 2.80 5.06
C THR A 83 -7.19 2.77 6.55
N ALA A 84 -7.69 3.87 7.11
CA ALA A 84 -8.15 3.90 8.49
C ALA A 84 -9.25 2.83 8.68
N PRO A 85 -9.24 2.06 9.78
CA PRO A 85 -10.26 1.03 10.04
C PRO A 85 -11.69 1.58 9.94
N ALA A 86 -11.94 2.76 10.50
CA ALA A 86 -13.23 3.46 10.45
C ALA A 86 -13.67 3.86 9.04
N SER A 87 -12.76 3.85 8.06
CA SER A 87 -13.04 4.23 6.66
C SER A 87 -13.30 3.03 5.76
N SER A 88 -13.41 1.84 6.33
CA SER A 88 -13.69 0.60 5.59
C SER A 88 -15.01 0.70 4.83
N GLY A 89 -15.02 0.26 3.58
CA GLY A 89 -16.23 0.28 2.73
C GLY A 89 -16.57 1.64 2.08
N ARG A 90 -15.86 2.71 2.41
CA ARG A 90 -16.10 4.06 1.88
C ARG A 90 -15.41 4.34 0.53
N GLY A 91 -14.80 3.36 -0.10
CA GLY A 91 -14.12 3.52 -1.39
C GLY A 91 -12.75 4.18 -1.33
N VAL A 92 -12.18 4.40 -0.12
CA VAL A 92 -10.89 5.08 0.07
C VAL A 92 -9.76 4.36 -0.68
N ALA A 93 -9.63 3.04 -0.52
CA ALA A 93 -8.60 2.25 -1.20
C ALA A 93 -8.75 2.31 -2.73
N ARG A 94 -9.98 2.30 -3.23
CA ARG A 94 -10.27 2.45 -4.67
C ARG A 94 -9.83 3.81 -5.19
N ALA A 95 -10.13 4.88 -4.48
CA ALA A 95 -9.74 6.23 -4.86
C ALA A 95 -8.21 6.40 -4.85
N MET A 96 -7.53 5.87 -3.81
CA MET A 96 -6.07 5.89 -3.74
C MET A 96 -5.42 5.09 -4.88
N CYS A 97 -5.96 3.91 -5.22
CA CYS A 97 -5.46 3.12 -6.33
C CYS A 97 -5.62 3.86 -7.68
N ALA A 98 -6.80 4.42 -7.95
CA ALA A 98 -7.02 5.21 -9.16
C ALA A 98 -6.01 6.37 -9.27
N HIS A 99 -5.87 7.16 -8.22
CA HIS A 99 -4.93 8.28 -8.17
C HIS A 99 -3.47 7.82 -8.37
N SER A 100 -3.05 6.72 -7.73
CA SER A 100 -1.67 6.22 -7.85
C SER A 100 -1.34 5.75 -9.26
N LEU A 101 -2.30 5.16 -9.97
CA LEU A 101 -2.12 4.74 -11.36
C LEU A 101 -1.96 5.95 -12.29
N ASP A 102 -2.77 6.99 -12.10
CA ASP A 102 -2.67 8.23 -12.89
C ASP A 102 -1.39 8.99 -12.56
N HIS A 103 -1.04 9.06 -11.28
CA HIS A 103 0.22 9.66 -10.84
C HIS A 103 1.44 8.92 -11.41
N ALA A 104 1.46 7.59 -11.35
CA ALA A 104 2.54 6.77 -11.90
C ALA A 104 2.71 6.98 -13.41
N ARG A 105 1.60 7.07 -14.17
CA ARG A 105 1.66 7.43 -15.61
C ARG A 105 2.27 8.80 -15.82
N GLY A 106 1.83 9.79 -15.04
CA GLY A 106 2.37 11.17 -15.12
C GLY A 106 3.84 11.24 -14.76
N ARG A 107 4.35 10.34 -13.93
CA ARG A 107 5.77 10.19 -13.60
C ARG A 107 6.57 9.40 -14.64
N GLY A 108 5.92 8.84 -15.67
CA GLY A 108 6.57 8.09 -16.74
C GLY A 108 6.86 6.63 -16.44
N PHE A 109 6.24 6.04 -15.40
CA PHE A 109 6.35 4.61 -15.17
C PHE A 109 5.58 3.82 -16.25
N ASN A 110 6.13 2.66 -16.64
CA ASN A 110 5.54 1.79 -17.67
C ASN A 110 4.62 0.71 -17.07
N ALA A 111 4.81 0.39 -15.82
CA ALA A 111 4.06 -0.65 -15.12
C ALA A 111 3.99 -0.37 -13.62
N MET A 112 3.08 -1.06 -12.93
CA MET A 112 3.02 -1.11 -11.48
C MET A 112 3.00 -2.56 -11.02
N GLN A 113 3.79 -2.87 -9.99
CA GLN A 113 3.93 -4.20 -9.42
C GLN A 113 3.79 -4.16 -7.91
N PHE A 114 2.97 -5.06 -7.38
CA PHE A 114 2.87 -5.35 -5.95
C PHE A 114 3.63 -6.63 -5.66
N ASN A 115 4.63 -6.56 -4.78
CA ASN A 115 5.56 -7.66 -4.56
C ASN A 115 5.09 -8.67 -3.53
N PHE A 116 4.16 -8.27 -2.66
CA PHE A 116 3.86 -9.03 -1.46
C PHE A 116 2.39 -8.87 -1.04
N VAL A 117 1.49 -9.43 -1.85
CA VAL A 117 0.05 -9.41 -1.56
C VAL A 117 -0.29 -10.71 -0.82
N ILE A 118 -0.68 -10.61 0.44
CA ILE A 118 -1.02 -11.78 1.25
C ILE A 118 -2.25 -12.46 0.65
N ALA A 119 -2.16 -13.75 0.33
CA ALA A 119 -3.20 -14.47 -0.40
C ALA A 119 -4.54 -14.54 0.34
N THR A 120 -4.54 -14.37 1.65
CA THR A 120 -5.75 -14.30 2.48
C THR A 120 -6.44 -12.93 2.47
N ASN A 121 -5.79 -11.92 1.92
CA ASN A 121 -6.36 -10.58 1.76
C ASN A 121 -7.20 -10.49 0.47
N GLU A 122 -8.25 -11.32 0.37
CA GLU A 122 -9.12 -11.42 -0.80
C GLU A 122 -9.72 -10.08 -1.22
N ARG A 123 -10.04 -9.25 -0.25
CA ARG A 123 -10.60 -7.91 -0.51
C ARG A 123 -9.63 -7.02 -1.30
N ALA A 124 -8.36 -7.03 -0.95
CA ALA A 124 -7.33 -6.30 -1.69
C ALA A 124 -7.12 -6.92 -3.07
N ILE A 125 -7.04 -8.23 -3.17
CA ILE A 125 -6.85 -8.95 -4.45
C ILE A 125 -7.97 -8.58 -5.43
N HIS A 126 -9.24 -8.70 -5.04
CA HIS A 126 -10.38 -8.31 -5.87
C HIS A 126 -10.35 -6.84 -6.28
N LEU A 127 -9.90 -5.96 -5.37
CA LEU A 127 -9.74 -4.55 -5.71
C LEU A 127 -8.68 -4.36 -6.80
N TRP A 128 -7.49 -4.97 -6.64
CA TRP A 128 -6.41 -4.87 -7.62
C TRP A 128 -6.79 -5.47 -8.97
N GLU A 129 -7.44 -6.63 -8.98
CA GLU A 129 -7.98 -7.25 -10.20
C GLU A 129 -8.99 -6.34 -10.92
N SER A 130 -9.85 -5.64 -10.16
CA SER A 130 -10.80 -4.67 -10.73
C SER A 130 -10.12 -3.47 -11.40
N PHE A 131 -8.85 -3.22 -11.09
CA PHE A 131 -8.00 -2.23 -11.75
C PHE A 131 -7.09 -2.85 -12.83
N GLY A 132 -7.29 -4.11 -13.18
CA GLY A 132 -6.56 -4.79 -14.26
C GLY A 132 -5.19 -5.32 -13.85
N PHE A 133 -4.91 -5.47 -12.56
CA PHE A 133 -3.73 -6.22 -12.12
C PHE A 133 -3.95 -7.71 -12.32
N ASN A 134 -2.91 -8.40 -12.77
CA ASN A 134 -2.89 -9.85 -12.91
C ASN A 134 -1.95 -10.46 -11.87
N ILE A 135 -2.30 -11.64 -11.35
CA ILE A 135 -1.40 -12.45 -10.54
C ILE A 135 -0.35 -13.06 -11.47
N VAL A 136 0.90 -12.64 -11.32
CA VAL A 136 2.02 -13.10 -12.16
C VAL A 136 2.93 -14.08 -11.43
N GLY A 137 2.74 -14.27 -10.14
CA GLY A 137 3.49 -15.22 -9.32
C GLY A 137 2.80 -15.50 -8.00
N ARG A 138 3.06 -16.69 -7.46
CA ARG A 138 2.63 -17.13 -6.14
C ARG A 138 3.84 -17.71 -5.40
N ILE A 139 4.11 -17.21 -4.21
CA ILE A 139 5.20 -17.67 -3.36
C ILE A 139 4.57 -18.49 -2.24
N PRO A 140 4.80 -19.82 -2.18
CA PRO A 140 4.14 -20.69 -1.21
C PRO A 140 4.67 -20.42 0.21
N ALA A 141 3.78 -20.42 1.19
CA ALA A 141 4.07 -20.33 2.62
C ALA A 141 5.01 -19.17 3.01
N ALA A 142 4.90 -18.04 2.32
CA ALA A 142 5.83 -16.91 2.45
C ALA A 142 5.48 -15.91 3.55
N PHE A 143 4.29 -16.03 4.14
CA PHE A 143 3.83 -15.15 5.23
C PHE A 143 3.25 -15.95 6.37
N ARG A 144 3.63 -15.59 7.60
CA ARG A 144 3.07 -16.19 8.82
C ARG A 144 1.89 -15.35 9.31
N HIS A 145 0.68 -15.77 8.95
CA HIS A 145 -0.54 -15.14 9.42
C HIS A 145 -0.80 -15.51 10.89
N PRO A 146 -1.18 -14.55 11.77
CA PRO A 146 -1.32 -14.80 13.21
C PRO A 146 -2.38 -15.85 13.56
N ALA A 147 -3.44 -15.99 12.75
CA ALA A 147 -4.52 -16.95 12.98
C ALA A 147 -4.45 -18.19 12.07
N LEU A 148 -3.89 -18.08 10.86
CA LEU A 148 -3.97 -19.11 9.81
C LEU A 148 -2.66 -19.89 9.59
N GLY A 149 -1.58 -19.49 10.27
CA GLY A 149 -0.26 -20.10 10.08
C GLY A 149 0.40 -19.61 8.77
N LEU A 150 1.17 -20.47 8.13
CA LEU A 150 1.87 -20.11 6.89
C LEU A 150 0.89 -20.04 5.74
N VAL A 151 0.85 -18.90 5.06
CA VAL A 151 -0.01 -18.63 3.91
C VAL A 151 0.83 -18.14 2.71
N ASP A 152 0.28 -18.26 1.53
CA ASP A 152 0.94 -17.85 0.31
C ASP A 152 0.92 -16.33 0.14
N VAL A 153 1.85 -15.85 -0.69
CA VAL A 153 1.95 -14.45 -1.10
C VAL A 153 1.88 -14.37 -2.62
N LEU A 154 1.17 -13.37 -3.12
CA LEU A 154 1.00 -13.13 -4.54
C LEU A 154 1.87 -11.96 -5.00
N VAL A 155 2.41 -12.07 -6.20
CA VAL A 155 2.98 -10.96 -6.96
C VAL A 155 1.95 -10.55 -8.00
N MET A 156 1.55 -9.28 -8.00
CA MET A 156 0.55 -8.76 -8.93
C MET A 156 1.15 -7.63 -9.77
N HIS A 157 0.78 -7.57 -11.03
CA HIS A 157 1.37 -6.66 -12.00
C HIS A 157 0.33 -6.16 -13.01
N ARG A 158 0.48 -4.90 -13.46
CA ARG A 158 -0.21 -4.36 -14.63
C ARG A 158 0.69 -3.39 -15.39
N PHE A 159 0.50 -3.28 -16.72
CA PHE A 159 1.01 -2.16 -17.51
C PHE A 159 0.17 -0.89 -17.26
N LEU A 160 0.81 0.27 -17.37
CA LEU A 160 0.20 1.59 -17.16
C LEU A 160 -0.21 2.25 -18.46
#